data_6ddeed6d64f2b5bab7fbcb5eb765dcaf
#
_entry.id   6ddeed6d64f2b5bab7fbcb5eb765dcaf
#
_cell.length_a   1.000
_cell.length_b   1.000
_cell.length_c   1.000
_cell.angle_alpha   90.00
_cell.angle_beta   90.00
_cell.angle_gamma   90.00
#
_symmetry.space_group_name_H-M   'P 1'
#
loop_
_entity.id
_entity.type
_entity.pdbx_description
1 polymer ?
#
loop_
_entity_poly.entity_id
_entity_poly.type
_entity_poly.pdbx_seq_one_letter_code
_entity_poly.pdbx_strand_id
1 'polypeptide(L)'
;MPRLLLMLPTRTYRTPALLAAAARCGVELTVASEEDSSVAHLNPAGFLTLPFSSPDACAGPVREFHEDYPIDAVVGIDDTVVEATAVVARELGLPHNNPAAVAVAGDKRRAREQLSADGVACPGFEWRRFEGPERATTPVFGFPAVVKPLSLSASR
;
A
#
# COMPACT_ATOMS: atom_id res chain seq x y z
N MET A 1 -0.54 16.01 -21.18
CA MET A 1 0.58 15.21 -20.61
C MET A 1 -0.05 14.05 -19.83
N PRO A 2 0.58 12.88 -19.77
CA PRO A 2 0.04 11.80 -18.95
C PRO A 2 0.06 12.18 -17.46
N ARG A 3 -0.98 11.78 -16.73
CA ARG A 3 -1.13 12.06 -15.30
C ARG A 3 -0.87 10.83 -14.46
N LEU A 4 0.02 10.96 -13.50
CA LEU A 4 0.33 9.94 -12.50
C LEU A 4 -0.36 10.26 -11.16
N LEU A 5 -1.18 9.34 -10.66
CA LEU A 5 -1.64 9.36 -9.27
C LEU A 5 -0.57 8.69 -8.40
N LEU A 6 0.09 9.48 -7.55
CA LEU A 6 1.10 9.02 -6.62
C LEU A 6 0.49 8.90 -5.21
N MET A 7 0.32 7.68 -4.75
CA MET A 7 -0.26 7.40 -3.42
C MET A 7 0.86 7.29 -2.39
N LEU A 8 0.89 8.22 -1.46
CA LEU A 8 1.94 8.36 -0.44
C LEU A 8 1.32 8.44 0.96
N PRO A 9 1.84 7.71 1.96
CA PRO A 9 1.47 8.01 3.34
C PRO A 9 1.89 9.46 3.67
N THR A 10 1.08 10.13 4.50
CA THR A 10 1.30 11.54 4.92
C THR A 10 2.72 11.78 5.45
N ARG A 11 3.33 10.76 6.07
CA ARG A 11 4.70 10.82 6.60
C ARG A 11 5.63 9.93 5.80
N THR A 12 6.25 10.48 4.76
CA THR A 12 7.30 9.81 4.00
C THR A 12 8.46 10.75 3.69
N TYR A 13 9.69 10.24 3.77
CA TYR A 13 10.90 10.99 3.39
C TYR A 13 11.16 10.96 1.87
N ARG A 14 10.38 10.19 1.12
CA ARG A 14 10.62 9.96 -0.33
C ARG A 14 10.00 11.03 -1.23
N THR A 15 9.10 11.85 -0.71
CA THR A 15 8.33 12.84 -1.50
C THR A 15 9.21 13.70 -2.42
N PRO A 16 10.30 14.36 -1.94
CA PRO A 16 11.11 15.22 -2.82
C PRO A 16 11.73 14.48 -4.00
N ALA A 17 12.21 13.25 -3.79
CA ALA A 17 12.81 12.44 -4.85
C ALA A 17 11.80 12.03 -5.91
N LEU A 18 10.56 11.72 -5.50
CA LEU A 18 9.47 11.32 -6.38
C LEU A 18 8.96 12.49 -7.21
N LEU A 19 8.79 13.67 -6.60
CA LEU A 19 8.42 14.90 -7.31
C LEU A 19 9.47 15.25 -8.38
N ALA A 20 10.76 15.18 -8.03
CA ALA A 20 11.84 15.41 -8.97
C ALA A 20 11.87 14.36 -10.11
N ALA A 21 11.54 13.10 -9.81
CA ALA A 21 11.45 12.06 -10.83
C ALA A 21 10.28 12.31 -11.80
N ALA A 22 9.09 12.64 -11.28
CA ALA A 22 7.93 12.99 -12.11
C ALA A 22 8.24 14.16 -13.06
N ALA A 23 8.87 15.21 -12.54
CA ALA A 23 9.29 16.36 -13.36
C ALA A 23 10.25 15.95 -14.48
N ARG A 24 11.23 15.07 -14.20
CA ARG A 24 12.17 14.56 -15.24
C ARG A 24 11.45 13.69 -16.29
N CYS A 25 10.43 12.95 -15.88
CA CYS A 25 9.64 12.12 -16.80
C CYS A 25 8.61 12.91 -17.61
N GLY A 26 8.41 14.20 -17.32
CA GLY A 26 7.44 15.05 -18.02
C GLY A 26 6.00 14.56 -17.80
N VAL A 27 5.67 14.07 -16.60
CA VAL A 27 4.31 13.65 -16.26
C VAL A 27 3.66 14.67 -15.32
N GLU A 28 2.36 14.88 -15.47
CA GLU A 28 1.55 15.58 -14.47
C GLU A 28 1.38 14.71 -13.24
N LEU A 29 1.38 15.33 -12.07
CA LEU A 29 1.34 14.60 -10.81
C LEU A 29 0.14 15.02 -9.99
N THR A 30 -0.65 14.02 -9.56
CA THR A 30 -1.61 14.12 -8.47
C THR A 30 -1.05 13.33 -7.29
N VAL A 31 -0.95 13.94 -6.13
CA VAL A 31 -0.54 13.27 -4.88
C VAL A 31 -1.77 12.94 -4.06
N ALA A 32 -1.96 11.67 -3.73
CA ALA A 32 -2.97 11.23 -2.78
C ALA A 32 -2.35 10.91 -1.42
N SER A 33 -3.01 11.35 -0.35
CA SER A 33 -2.62 11.07 1.05
C SER A 33 -3.86 10.87 1.92
N GLU A 34 -3.66 10.44 3.18
CA GLU A 34 -4.76 10.25 4.13
C GLU A 34 -5.31 11.55 4.71
N GLU A 35 -4.52 12.62 4.68
CA GLU A 35 -4.86 13.92 5.26
C GLU A 35 -5.03 14.98 4.17
N ASP A 36 -5.97 15.88 4.39
CA ASP A 36 -6.21 17.00 3.49
C ASP A 36 -5.02 17.96 3.45
N SER A 37 -4.66 18.37 2.26
CA SER A 37 -3.68 19.43 2.08
C SER A 37 -4.36 20.80 2.21
N SER A 38 -3.84 21.66 3.07
CA SER A 38 -4.33 23.04 3.24
C SER A 38 -4.25 23.87 1.95
N VAL A 39 -3.44 23.44 0.99
CA VAL A 39 -3.25 24.10 -0.32
C VAL A 39 -3.97 23.39 -1.47
N ALA A 40 -4.74 22.34 -1.20
CA ALA A 40 -5.45 21.58 -2.25
C ALA A 40 -6.38 22.47 -3.09
N HIS A 41 -7.03 23.45 -2.45
CA HIS A 41 -7.91 24.42 -3.12
C HIS A 41 -7.20 25.31 -4.16
N LEU A 42 -5.87 25.47 -4.07
CA LEU A 42 -5.07 26.23 -5.01
C LEU A 42 -4.66 25.41 -6.24
N ASN A 43 -4.64 24.09 -6.10
CA ASN A 43 -4.33 23.16 -7.18
C ASN A 43 -5.18 21.88 -7.04
N PRO A 44 -6.48 21.92 -7.37
CA PRO A 44 -7.36 20.77 -7.24
C PRO A 44 -6.88 19.52 -7.99
N ALA A 45 -6.26 19.68 -9.15
CA ALA A 45 -5.70 18.59 -9.93
C ALA A 45 -4.46 17.95 -9.29
N GLY A 46 -3.81 18.62 -8.34
CA GLY A 46 -2.54 18.18 -7.73
C GLY A 46 -2.70 17.35 -6.45
N PHE A 47 -3.89 17.35 -5.84
CA PHE A 47 -4.10 16.72 -4.52
C PHE A 47 -5.41 15.93 -4.48
N LEU A 48 -5.36 14.78 -3.80
CA LEU A 48 -6.53 13.94 -3.55
C LEU A 48 -6.40 13.33 -2.15
N THR A 49 -7.48 13.35 -1.37
CA THR A 49 -7.52 12.70 -0.06
C THR A 49 -8.20 11.36 -0.17
N LEU A 50 -7.53 10.28 0.29
CA LEU A 50 -8.02 8.92 0.21
C LEU A 50 -7.83 8.17 1.53
N PRO A 51 -8.84 7.43 2.03
CA PRO A 51 -8.75 6.65 3.25
C PRO A 51 -8.01 5.32 3.03
N PHE A 52 -6.68 5.32 2.94
CA PHE A 52 -5.87 4.14 2.62
C PHE A 52 -6.08 2.96 3.56
N SER A 53 -6.48 3.20 4.81
CA SER A 53 -6.83 2.15 5.77
C SER A 53 -8.09 1.36 5.39
N SER A 54 -8.88 1.88 4.45
CA SER A 54 -10.09 1.26 3.91
C SER A 54 -10.00 1.24 2.37
N PRO A 55 -9.23 0.33 1.78
CA PRO A 55 -8.90 0.33 0.35
C PRO A 55 -10.11 0.47 -0.58
N ASP A 56 -11.20 -0.25 -0.32
CA ASP A 56 -12.42 -0.19 -1.13
C ASP A 56 -13.11 1.18 -1.06
N ALA A 57 -12.94 1.92 0.03
CA ALA A 57 -13.49 3.27 0.17
C ALA A 57 -12.75 4.31 -0.69
N CYS A 58 -11.58 3.97 -1.23
CA CYS A 58 -10.85 4.84 -2.17
C CYS A 58 -11.49 4.88 -3.56
N ALA A 59 -12.29 3.88 -3.94
CA ALA A 59 -12.82 3.72 -5.29
C ALA A 59 -13.74 4.87 -5.73
N GLY A 60 -14.67 5.28 -4.86
CA GLY A 60 -15.60 6.38 -5.16
C GLY A 60 -14.89 7.70 -5.43
N PRO A 61 -14.13 8.24 -4.45
CA PRO A 61 -13.42 9.51 -4.62
C PRO A 61 -12.45 9.53 -5.80
N VAL A 62 -11.77 8.41 -6.10
CA VAL A 62 -10.84 8.38 -7.24
C VAL A 62 -11.57 8.38 -8.58
N ARG A 63 -12.74 7.75 -8.67
CA ARG A 63 -13.57 7.77 -9.88
C ARG A 63 -14.06 9.19 -10.16
N GLU A 64 -14.63 9.87 -9.16
CA GLU A 64 -15.07 11.25 -9.28
C GLU A 64 -13.93 12.19 -9.71
N PHE A 65 -12.77 12.04 -9.09
CA PHE A 65 -11.58 12.81 -9.46
C PHE A 65 -11.13 12.54 -10.90
N HIS A 66 -11.18 11.29 -11.35
CA HIS A 66 -10.77 10.88 -12.69
C HIS A 66 -11.67 11.47 -13.81
N GLU A 67 -12.94 11.75 -13.51
CA GLU A 67 -13.87 12.39 -14.48
C GLU A 67 -13.36 13.79 -14.86
N ASP A 68 -12.86 14.56 -13.89
CA ASP A 68 -12.36 15.92 -14.12
C ASP A 68 -10.88 15.94 -14.52
N TYR A 69 -10.09 15.03 -13.94
CA TYR A 69 -8.64 14.95 -14.08
C TYR A 69 -8.20 13.52 -14.45
N PRO A 70 -8.29 13.12 -15.73
CA PRO A 70 -7.98 11.75 -16.15
C PRO A 70 -6.60 11.28 -15.69
N ILE A 71 -6.57 10.10 -15.05
CA ILE A 71 -5.37 9.45 -14.52
C ILE A 71 -4.95 8.35 -15.48
N ASP A 72 -3.67 8.33 -15.87
CA ASP A 72 -3.10 7.34 -16.80
C ASP A 72 -2.34 6.22 -16.08
N ALA A 73 -1.88 6.48 -14.85
CA ALA A 73 -1.17 5.48 -14.05
C ALA A 73 -1.34 5.74 -12.55
N VAL A 74 -1.26 4.68 -11.75
CA VAL A 74 -1.29 4.75 -10.28
C VAL A 74 -0.05 4.08 -9.72
N VAL A 75 0.64 4.74 -8.78
CA VAL A 75 1.83 4.23 -8.11
C VAL A 75 1.73 4.46 -6.60
N GLY A 76 1.85 3.40 -5.82
CA GLY A 76 1.97 3.45 -4.36
C GLY A 76 3.40 3.11 -3.92
N ILE A 77 3.93 3.83 -2.94
CA ILE A 77 5.37 3.79 -2.60
C ILE A 77 5.66 3.20 -1.23
N ASP A 78 4.65 2.83 -0.47
CA ASP A 78 4.83 2.26 0.87
C ASP A 78 3.90 1.06 1.07
N ASP A 79 4.28 0.10 1.92
CA ASP A 79 3.46 -1.08 2.20
C ASP A 79 2.06 -0.73 2.72
N THR A 80 1.92 0.41 3.39
CA THR A 80 0.64 0.88 3.93
C THR A 80 -0.36 1.32 2.86
N VAL A 81 0.10 1.61 1.65
CA VAL A 81 -0.75 2.09 0.54
C VAL A 81 -0.89 1.09 -0.60
N VAL A 82 -0.15 -0.03 -0.58
CA VAL A 82 -0.09 -0.97 -1.73
C VAL A 82 -1.45 -1.59 -2.03
N GLU A 83 -2.23 -1.95 -1.02
CA GLU A 83 -3.57 -2.52 -1.21
C GLU A 83 -4.53 -1.50 -1.80
N ALA A 84 -4.58 -0.29 -1.25
CA ALA A 84 -5.38 0.80 -1.79
C ALA A 84 -4.96 1.16 -3.23
N THR A 85 -3.65 1.11 -3.53
CA THR A 85 -3.12 1.32 -4.89
C THR A 85 -3.68 0.31 -5.89
N ALA A 86 -3.72 -0.97 -5.50
CA ALA A 86 -4.24 -2.03 -6.36
C ALA A 86 -5.76 -1.88 -6.60
N VAL A 87 -6.52 -1.51 -5.57
CA VAL A 87 -7.96 -1.25 -5.68
C VAL A 87 -8.24 -0.05 -6.58
N VAL A 88 -7.55 1.07 -6.36
CA VAL A 88 -7.69 2.30 -7.16
C VAL A 88 -7.35 2.06 -8.63
N ALA A 89 -6.23 1.40 -8.91
CA ALA A 89 -5.84 1.12 -10.30
C ALA A 89 -6.82 0.16 -10.98
N ARG A 90 -7.36 -0.84 -10.27
CA ARG A 90 -8.43 -1.71 -10.75
C ARG A 90 -9.70 -0.92 -11.10
N GLU A 91 -10.12 -0.01 -10.21
CA GLU A 91 -11.32 0.82 -10.40
C GLU A 91 -11.23 1.67 -11.67
N LEU A 92 -10.05 2.19 -11.96
CA LEU A 92 -9.79 3.00 -13.16
C LEU A 92 -9.51 2.16 -14.42
N GLY A 93 -9.54 0.82 -14.34
CA GLY A 93 -9.21 -0.05 -15.47
C GLY A 93 -7.75 0.03 -15.91
N LEU A 94 -6.85 0.49 -15.03
CA LEU A 94 -5.42 0.64 -15.30
C LEU A 94 -4.65 -0.65 -14.93
N PRO A 95 -3.43 -0.84 -15.45
CA PRO A 95 -2.58 -1.95 -15.05
C PRO A 95 -2.39 -2.02 -13.53
N HIS A 96 -2.68 -3.17 -12.92
CA HIS A 96 -2.65 -3.35 -11.48
C HIS A 96 -2.31 -4.78 -11.08
N ASN A 97 -1.83 -4.96 -9.84
CA ASN A 97 -1.79 -6.26 -9.20
C ASN A 97 -3.19 -6.65 -8.71
N ASN A 98 -3.49 -7.95 -8.68
CA ASN A 98 -4.76 -8.41 -8.11
C ASN A 98 -4.87 -7.97 -6.63
N PRO A 99 -5.90 -7.17 -6.25
CA PRO A 99 -6.04 -6.66 -4.88
C PRO A 99 -6.08 -7.77 -3.83
N ALA A 100 -6.72 -8.91 -4.11
CA ALA A 100 -6.76 -10.04 -3.19
C ALA A 100 -5.37 -10.66 -2.97
N ALA A 101 -4.55 -10.74 -4.01
CA ALA A 101 -3.16 -11.21 -3.89
C ALA A 101 -2.30 -10.22 -3.11
N VAL A 102 -2.50 -8.91 -3.32
CA VAL A 102 -1.82 -7.86 -2.57
C VAL A 102 -2.17 -7.92 -1.09
N ALA A 103 -3.46 -8.07 -0.75
CA ALA A 103 -3.93 -8.21 0.63
C ALA A 103 -3.33 -9.45 1.33
N VAL A 104 -3.18 -10.57 0.61
CA VAL A 104 -2.51 -11.77 1.13
C VAL A 104 -1.03 -11.50 1.34
N ALA A 105 -0.35 -10.88 0.39
CA ALA A 105 1.09 -10.58 0.48
C ALA A 105 1.42 -9.58 1.62
N GLY A 106 0.50 -8.67 1.95
CA GLY A 106 0.63 -7.70 3.03
C GLY A 106 0.56 -8.31 4.44
N ASP A 107 0.02 -9.51 4.60
CA ASP A 107 -0.06 -10.25 5.87
C ASP A 107 0.84 -11.48 5.84
N LYS A 108 1.88 -11.49 6.67
CA LYS A 108 2.89 -12.59 6.67
C LYS A 108 2.31 -13.96 7.02
N ARG A 109 1.26 -14.02 7.83
CA ARG A 109 0.58 -15.26 8.15
C ARG A 109 -0.18 -15.77 6.92
N ARG A 110 -1.07 -14.94 6.35
CA ARG A 110 -1.85 -15.29 5.16
C ARG A 110 -0.97 -15.66 3.97
N ALA A 111 0.12 -14.91 3.76
CA ALA A 111 1.10 -15.22 2.71
C ALA A 111 1.73 -16.61 2.91
N ARG A 112 2.11 -16.98 4.15
CA ARG A 112 2.68 -18.29 4.46
C ARG A 112 1.65 -19.41 4.31
N GLU A 113 0.43 -19.21 4.80
CA GLU A 113 -0.67 -20.16 4.66
C GLU A 113 -0.96 -20.43 3.17
N GLN A 114 -1.02 -19.39 2.34
CA GLN A 114 -1.25 -19.52 0.91
C GLN A 114 -0.10 -20.26 0.19
N LEU A 115 1.15 -19.85 0.43
CA LEU A 115 2.31 -20.51 -0.15
C LEU A 115 2.37 -22.00 0.20
N SER A 116 2.06 -22.35 1.46
CA SER A 116 2.01 -23.74 1.91
C SER A 116 0.89 -24.52 1.22
N ALA A 117 -0.30 -23.92 1.07
CA ALA A 117 -1.42 -24.53 0.37
C ALA A 117 -1.13 -24.80 -1.11
N ASP A 118 -0.36 -23.92 -1.74
CA ASP A 118 0.05 -24.02 -3.14
C ASP A 118 1.30 -24.92 -3.34
N GLY A 119 1.78 -25.58 -2.28
CA GLY A 119 2.95 -26.47 -2.36
C GLY A 119 4.29 -25.76 -2.53
N VAL A 120 4.34 -24.45 -2.32
CA VAL A 120 5.60 -23.68 -2.37
C VAL A 120 6.36 -23.90 -1.07
N ALA A 121 7.62 -24.30 -1.17
CA ALA A 121 8.47 -24.52 -0.01
C ALA A 121 8.63 -23.22 0.81
N CYS A 122 8.26 -23.28 2.08
CA CYS A 122 8.45 -22.18 3.00
C CYS A 122 8.95 -22.69 4.36
N PRO A 123 9.70 -21.85 5.11
CA PRO A 123 10.13 -22.21 6.47
C PRO A 123 8.93 -22.50 7.37
N GLY A 124 9.12 -23.38 8.35
CA GLY A 124 8.12 -23.59 9.40
C GLY A 124 7.75 -22.27 10.06
N PHE A 125 6.46 -22.09 10.34
CA PHE A 125 5.95 -20.88 10.97
C PHE A 125 4.83 -21.21 11.93
N GLU A 126 4.64 -20.34 12.91
CA GLU A 126 3.47 -20.31 13.77
C GLU A 126 3.01 -18.87 13.97
N TRP A 127 1.77 -18.68 14.31
CA TRP A 127 1.21 -17.38 14.63
C TRP A 127 0.78 -17.36 16.10
N ARG A 128 1.09 -16.26 16.78
CA ARG A 128 0.69 -16.03 18.17
C ARG A 128 0.17 -14.60 18.35
N ARG A 129 -0.89 -14.47 19.13
CA ARG A 129 -1.35 -13.17 19.63
C ARG A 129 -0.69 -12.94 20.98
N PHE A 130 -0.10 -11.78 21.15
CA PHE A 130 0.44 -11.32 22.45
C PHE A 130 -0.59 -10.36 23.05
N GLU A 131 -1.15 -10.69 24.21
CA GLU A 131 -2.16 -9.88 24.92
C GLU A 131 -1.59 -9.23 26.19
N GLY A 132 -0.28 -9.27 26.39
CA GLY A 132 0.40 -8.74 27.58
C GLY A 132 1.88 -9.10 27.61
N PRO A 133 2.56 -8.92 28.76
CA PRO A 133 3.97 -9.27 28.95
C PRO A 133 4.13 -10.80 29.03
N GLU A 134 3.78 -11.50 27.99
CA GLU A 134 3.96 -12.94 27.90
C GLU A 134 5.43 -13.29 27.72
N ARG A 135 5.88 -14.32 28.44
CA ARG A 135 7.21 -14.89 28.23
C ARG A 135 7.25 -15.53 26.85
N ALA A 136 8.34 -15.26 26.12
CA ALA A 136 8.63 -15.94 24.87
C ALA A 136 8.61 -17.47 25.13
N THR A 137 7.66 -18.16 24.49
CA THR A 137 7.57 -19.61 24.53
C THR A 137 8.39 -20.20 23.40
N THR A 138 8.93 -21.40 23.59
CA THR A 138 9.67 -22.09 22.53
C THR A 138 8.77 -22.31 21.31
N PRO A 139 9.22 -21.94 20.09
CA PRO A 139 8.50 -22.25 18.87
C PRO A 139 8.34 -23.76 18.69
N VAL A 140 7.20 -24.20 18.10
CA VAL A 140 6.94 -25.63 17.85
C VAL A 140 7.99 -26.28 16.94
N PHE A 141 8.65 -25.51 16.10
CA PHE A 141 9.73 -25.96 15.21
C PHE A 141 11.15 -25.72 15.80
N GLY A 142 11.27 -25.25 17.05
CA GLY A 142 12.54 -25.04 17.75
C GLY A 142 13.27 -23.76 17.37
N PHE A 143 14.54 -23.67 17.78
CA PHE A 143 15.44 -22.55 17.48
C PHE A 143 16.51 -22.96 16.44
N PRO A 144 17.07 -22.00 15.65
CA PRO A 144 16.80 -20.56 15.69
C PRO A 144 15.46 -20.15 15.06
N ALA A 145 14.81 -19.12 15.61
CA ALA A 145 13.54 -18.58 15.14
C ALA A 145 13.57 -17.05 15.04
N VAL A 146 12.77 -16.48 14.13
CA VAL A 146 12.63 -15.03 13.97
C VAL A 146 11.18 -14.64 14.23
N VAL A 147 10.98 -13.70 15.16
CA VAL A 147 9.68 -13.11 15.45
C VAL A 147 9.47 -11.86 14.58
N LYS A 148 8.33 -11.78 13.94
CA LYS A 148 7.97 -10.63 13.07
C LYS A 148 6.53 -10.21 13.32
N PRO A 149 6.21 -8.90 13.33
CA PRO A 149 4.82 -8.44 13.27
C PRO A 149 4.18 -8.85 11.94
N LEU A 150 2.85 -9.09 11.95
CA LEU A 150 2.12 -9.57 10.76
C LEU A 150 2.22 -8.61 9.58
N SER A 151 1.97 -7.33 9.81
CA SER A 151 1.75 -6.32 8.76
C SER A 151 2.77 -5.18 8.72
N LEU A 152 3.83 -5.21 9.55
CA LEU A 152 4.87 -4.17 9.52
C LEU A 152 6.06 -4.59 8.67
N SER A 153 6.64 -3.61 7.97
CA SER A 153 7.89 -3.74 7.20
C SER A 153 9.07 -3.03 7.86
N ALA A 154 10.26 -3.16 7.28
CA ALA A 154 11.48 -2.44 7.64
C ALA A 154 11.91 -2.61 9.10
N SER A 155 11.69 -3.77 9.71
CA SER A 155 12.20 -4.11 11.06
C SER A 155 11.78 -3.12 12.16
N ARG A 156 10.60 -2.54 12.07
CA ARG A 156 10.01 -1.66 13.09
C ARG A 156 9.36 -2.47 14.20
#